data_e86aa0c2d71c8cc6dc94880ff8c1463a
#
_entry.id   e86aa0c2d71c8cc6dc94880ff8c1463a
#
_cell.length_a   1.000
_cell.length_b   1.000
_cell.length_c   1.000
_cell.angle_alpha   90.00
_cell.angle_beta   90.00
_cell.angle_gamma   90.00
#
_symmetry.space_group_name_H-M   'P 1'
#
loop_
_entity.id
_entity.type
_entity.pdbx_description
1 polymer ?
#
loop_
_entity_poly.entity_id
_entity_poly.type
_entity_poly.pdbx_seq_one_letter_code
_entity_poly.pdbx_strand_id
1 'polypeptide(L)'
;MIQIKLDLEPERQAPYAAALARLRDVEVTTGRGHALITTKVGESSLPTLLDQPEIIPPELLSSLAGASIMPAHPWRFSPSIHPLEESRSSGQLGEAGLLRVHHWLIANTAPENIAFSQVDLAHWFFGALPTHTHGLSRANYLQVHLGFAKGGMALLDLATNRPGPDNYYSLHLIGSRGAAYSDDHRNAHLLFGEEGPRALIHQGNQLLAMQTMLTEFLAGIREKRPWSVRLQDTIDALATVKEVAHV
;
A
#
# COMPACT_ATOMS: atom_id res chain seq x y z
N MET A 1 23.76 -13.61 -6.35
CA MET A 1 23.44 -12.21 -6.68
C MET A 1 22.30 -12.20 -7.68
N ILE A 2 21.23 -11.43 -7.42
CA ILE A 2 20.07 -11.31 -8.31
C ILE A 2 20.25 -10.03 -9.15
N GLN A 3 20.14 -10.17 -10.47
CA GLN A 3 20.19 -9.04 -11.40
C GLN A 3 18.76 -8.57 -11.71
N ILE A 4 18.49 -7.29 -11.47
CA ILE A 4 17.19 -6.68 -11.70
C ILE A 4 17.28 -5.70 -12.86
N LYS A 5 16.42 -5.88 -13.85
CA LYS A 5 16.23 -4.91 -14.93
C LYS A 5 15.16 -3.90 -14.50
N LEU A 6 15.46 -2.61 -14.65
CA LEU A 6 14.49 -1.52 -14.48
C LEU A 6 13.99 -1.08 -15.87
N ASP A 7 12.73 -1.35 -16.18
CA ASP A 7 12.04 -0.85 -17.38
C ASP A 7 10.97 0.18 -16.96
N LEU A 8 11.47 1.31 -16.51
CA LEU A 8 10.70 2.41 -15.94
C LEU A 8 11.15 3.72 -16.59
N GLU A 9 10.30 4.74 -16.52
CA GLU A 9 10.71 6.11 -16.85
C GLU A 9 11.81 6.61 -15.89
N PRO A 10 12.73 7.48 -16.34
CA PRO A 10 13.92 7.89 -15.56
C PRO A 10 13.61 8.39 -14.15
N GLU A 11 12.51 9.15 -13.99
CA GLU A 11 12.07 9.68 -12.70
C GLU A 11 11.67 8.57 -11.71
N ARG A 12 11.14 7.46 -12.24
CA ARG A 12 10.74 6.28 -11.46
C ARG A 12 11.91 5.34 -11.20
N GLN A 13 12.93 5.32 -12.05
CA GLN A 13 14.11 4.46 -11.86
C GLN A 13 14.94 4.87 -10.64
N ALA A 14 15.14 6.16 -10.41
CA ALA A 14 16.03 6.66 -9.36
C ALA A 14 15.66 6.18 -7.95
N PRO A 15 14.40 6.24 -7.48
CA PRO A 15 14.02 5.70 -6.19
C PRO A 15 14.26 4.19 -6.05
N TYR A 16 13.96 3.41 -7.09
CA TYR A 16 14.21 1.97 -7.10
C TYR A 16 15.71 1.65 -7.05
N ALA A 17 16.52 2.32 -7.87
CA ALA A 17 17.97 2.15 -7.85
C ALA A 17 18.56 2.49 -6.49
N ALA A 18 18.12 3.60 -5.86
CA ALA A 18 18.56 4.00 -4.53
C ALA A 18 18.18 2.97 -3.44
N ALA A 19 16.99 2.36 -3.53
CA ALA A 19 16.56 1.33 -2.61
C ALA A 19 17.33 0.02 -2.82
N LEU A 20 17.51 -0.41 -4.07
CA LEU A 20 18.24 -1.63 -4.43
C LEU A 20 19.71 -1.56 -4.03
N ALA A 21 20.36 -0.39 -4.19
CA ALA A 21 21.77 -0.19 -3.81
C ALA A 21 22.04 -0.43 -2.30
N ARG A 22 21.00 -0.44 -1.47
CA ARG A 22 21.08 -0.71 -0.03
C ARG A 22 20.80 -2.16 0.34
N LEU A 23 20.42 -2.99 -0.63
CA LEU A 23 20.14 -4.39 -0.42
C LEU A 23 21.38 -5.24 -0.77
N ARG A 24 21.55 -6.35 -0.04
CA ARG A 24 22.64 -7.29 -0.28
C ARG A 24 22.30 -8.25 -1.41
N ASP A 25 23.32 -8.66 -2.16
CA ASP A 25 23.21 -9.68 -3.22
C ASP A 25 22.24 -9.33 -4.35
N VAL A 26 22.14 -8.04 -4.68
CA VAL A 26 21.31 -7.49 -5.74
C VAL A 26 22.10 -6.46 -6.52
N GLU A 27 21.93 -6.43 -7.83
CA GLU A 27 22.44 -5.37 -8.69
C GLU A 27 21.42 -4.99 -9.77
N VAL A 28 21.48 -3.74 -10.19
CA VAL A 28 20.71 -3.24 -11.34
C VAL A 28 21.50 -3.55 -12.60
N THR A 29 20.83 -4.08 -13.63
CA THR A 29 21.41 -4.41 -14.93
C THR A 29 20.67 -3.73 -16.07
N THR A 30 21.38 -3.35 -17.12
CA THR A 30 20.82 -2.90 -18.40
C THR A 30 20.61 -4.06 -19.37
N GLY A 31 21.20 -5.22 -19.08
CA GLY A 31 21.11 -6.43 -19.89
C GLY A 31 19.92 -7.32 -19.54
N ARG A 32 20.09 -8.64 -19.76
CA ARG A 32 19.11 -9.65 -19.36
C ARG A 32 19.20 -9.84 -17.84
N GLY A 33 18.12 -9.46 -17.14
CA GLY A 33 18.03 -9.66 -15.69
C GLY A 33 17.44 -11.03 -15.31
N HIS A 34 17.46 -11.31 -14.00
CA HIS A 34 16.75 -12.43 -13.37
C HIS A 34 15.35 -12.04 -12.93
N ALA A 35 15.09 -10.75 -12.80
CA ALA A 35 13.80 -10.15 -12.45
C ALA A 35 13.62 -8.79 -13.14
N LEU A 36 12.38 -8.34 -13.20
CA LEU A 36 11.98 -7.10 -13.87
C LEU A 36 11.21 -6.20 -12.90
N ILE A 37 11.44 -4.90 -12.95
CA ILE A 37 10.58 -3.87 -12.37
C ILE A 37 10.07 -2.99 -13.51
N THR A 38 8.77 -2.88 -13.68
CA THR A 38 8.15 -2.19 -14.81
C THR A 38 6.78 -1.64 -14.48
N THR A 39 6.35 -0.60 -15.19
CA THR A 39 4.95 -0.12 -15.23
C THR A 39 4.15 -0.75 -16.39
N LYS A 40 4.80 -1.53 -17.24
CA LYS A 40 4.19 -2.07 -18.46
C LYS A 40 3.70 -3.49 -18.23
N VAL A 41 2.52 -3.76 -18.74
CA VAL A 41 1.97 -5.11 -18.83
C VAL A 41 2.43 -5.74 -20.13
N GLY A 42 3.03 -6.92 -20.02
CA GLY A 42 3.49 -7.69 -21.18
C GLY A 42 3.84 -9.11 -20.79
N GLU A 43 4.03 -9.97 -21.79
CA GLU A 43 4.49 -11.34 -21.56
C GLU A 43 5.95 -11.33 -21.09
N SER A 44 6.15 -11.52 -19.80
CA SER A 44 7.46 -11.74 -19.21
C SER A 44 7.49 -13.07 -18.51
N SER A 45 8.48 -13.89 -18.85
CA SER A 45 8.76 -15.14 -18.11
C SER A 45 9.54 -14.88 -16.82
N LEU A 46 9.94 -13.62 -16.58
CA LEU A 46 10.71 -13.23 -15.39
C LEU A 46 9.76 -12.86 -14.24
N PRO A 47 10.16 -13.17 -13.00
CA PRO A 47 9.53 -12.56 -11.83
C PRO A 47 9.48 -11.04 -11.99
N THR A 48 8.31 -10.45 -11.88
CA THR A 48 8.08 -9.03 -12.19
C THR A 48 7.47 -8.31 -11.01
N LEU A 49 8.07 -7.20 -10.59
CA LEU A 49 7.44 -6.20 -9.73
C LEU A 49 6.73 -5.18 -10.63
N LEU A 50 5.41 -5.13 -10.55
CA LEU A 50 4.59 -4.22 -11.34
C LEU A 50 4.41 -2.92 -10.58
N ASP A 51 5.11 -1.88 -11.02
CA ASP A 51 5.02 -0.53 -10.42
C ASP A 51 3.75 0.18 -10.90
N GLN A 52 3.14 0.99 -10.04
CA GLN A 52 1.89 1.72 -10.30
C GLN A 52 0.77 0.82 -10.88
N PRO A 53 0.43 -0.30 -10.24
CA PRO A 53 -0.58 -1.22 -10.78
C PRO A 53 -1.97 -0.56 -10.89
N GLU A 54 -2.21 0.52 -10.15
CA GLU A 54 -3.47 1.27 -10.13
C GLU A 54 -3.79 2.01 -11.44
N ILE A 55 -2.80 2.27 -12.27
CA ILE A 55 -3.03 2.92 -13.59
C ILE A 55 -3.36 1.92 -14.69
N ILE A 56 -3.29 0.63 -14.40
CA ILE A 56 -3.52 -0.44 -15.38
C ILE A 56 -4.99 -0.85 -15.36
N PRO A 57 -5.64 -0.97 -16.52
CA PRO A 57 -7.03 -1.43 -16.58
C PRO A 57 -7.22 -2.79 -15.90
N PRO A 58 -8.27 -2.97 -15.06
CA PRO A 58 -8.51 -4.23 -14.35
C PRO A 58 -8.61 -5.46 -15.26
N GLU A 59 -9.15 -5.29 -16.45
CA GLU A 59 -9.28 -6.36 -17.45
C GLU A 59 -7.91 -6.87 -17.90
N LEU A 60 -6.95 -5.94 -18.04
CA LEU A 60 -5.59 -6.27 -18.41
C LEU A 60 -4.84 -6.93 -17.24
N LEU A 61 -5.05 -6.44 -16.00
CA LEU A 61 -4.52 -7.11 -14.80
C LEU A 61 -5.06 -8.54 -14.67
N SER A 62 -6.34 -8.74 -14.94
CA SER A 62 -6.97 -10.06 -14.88
C SER A 62 -6.38 -11.04 -15.90
N SER A 63 -5.95 -10.55 -17.06
CA SER A 63 -5.29 -11.38 -18.10
C SER A 63 -3.91 -11.90 -17.67
N LEU A 64 -3.31 -11.31 -16.63
CA LEU A 64 -2.02 -11.73 -16.07
C LEU A 64 -2.15 -12.82 -14.99
N ALA A 65 -3.35 -13.37 -14.79
CA ALA A 65 -3.56 -14.44 -13.83
C ALA A 65 -2.63 -15.63 -14.13
N GLY A 66 -1.88 -16.07 -13.11
CA GLY A 66 -0.87 -17.13 -13.24
C GLY A 66 0.54 -16.65 -13.64
N ALA A 67 0.72 -15.40 -14.02
CA ALA A 67 2.04 -14.82 -14.22
C ALA A 67 2.78 -14.61 -12.89
N SER A 68 4.12 -14.66 -12.94
CA SER A 68 4.96 -14.41 -11.76
C SER A 68 5.09 -12.91 -11.49
N ILE A 69 4.01 -12.29 -10.98
CA ILE A 69 3.91 -10.84 -10.78
C ILE A 69 3.56 -10.53 -9.34
N MET A 70 4.32 -9.62 -8.73
CA MET A 70 4.00 -8.92 -7.49
C MET A 70 3.60 -7.48 -7.82
N PRO A 71 2.39 -7.02 -7.52
CA PRO A 71 2.07 -5.60 -7.66
C PRO A 71 2.74 -4.78 -6.54
N ALA A 72 3.14 -3.56 -6.85
CA ALA A 72 3.75 -2.65 -5.89
C ALA A 72 2.67 -1.98 -5.03
N HIS A 73 2.60 -2.34 -3.76
CA HIS A 73 1.75 -1.73 -2.74
C HIS A 73 2.60 -1.17 -1.61
N PRO A 74 3.37 -0.08 -1.84
CA PRO A 74 4.40 0.39 -0.89
C PRO A 74 3.83 0.77 0.48
N TRP A 75 2.56 1.16 0.57
CA TRP A 75 1.92 1.49 1.83
C TRP A 75 1.85 0.31 2.81
N ARG A 76 1.64 -0.92 2.34
CA ARG A 76 1.67 -2.13 3.20
C ARG A 76 3.05 -2.38 3.82
N PHE A 77 4.11 -1.83 3.22
CA PHE A 77 5.51 -1.97 3.66
C PHE A 77 6.04 -0.72 4.36
N SER A 78 5.19 0.28 4.58
CA SER A 78 5.58 1.49 5.28
C SER A 78 5.95 1.20 6.73
N PRO A 79 7.10 1.70 7.23
CA PRO A 79 7.48 1.57 8.63
C PRO A 79 6.45 2.17 9.60
N SER A 80 5.63 3.08 9.11
CA SER A 80 4.57 3.70 9.90
C SER A 80 3.29 2.85 9.97
N ILE A 81 3.10 1.92 9.04
CA ILE A 81 1.88 1.11 8.90
C ILE A 81 2.10 -0.34 9.29
N HIS A 82 3.26 -0.89 8.97
CA HIS A 82 3.58 -2.28 9.24
C HIS A 82 3.44 -2.67 10.74
N PRO A 83 3.89 -1.86 11.71
CA PRO A 83 3.71 -2.18 13.13
C PRO A 83 2.25 -2.24 13.58
N LEU A 84 1.35 -1.51 12.90
CA LEU A 84 -0.09 -1.58 13.18
C LEU A 84 -0.65 -2.94 12.76
N GLU A 85 -0.22 -3.43 11.61
CA GLU A 85 -0.59 -4.77 11.15
C GLU A 85 0.01 -5.88 12.02
N GLU A 86 1.24 -5.76 12.45
CA GLU A 86 1.84 -6.68 13.40
C GLU A 86 1.05 -6.74 14.72
N SER A 87 0.63 -5.58 15.24
CA SER A 87 -0.18 -5.50 16.46
C SER A 87 -1.57 -6.11 16.27
N ARG A 88 -2.16 -5.98 15.08
CA ARG A 88 -3.42 -6.62 14.72
C ARG A 88 -3.26 -8.13 14.59
N SER A 89 -2.30 -8.58 13.79
CA SER A 89 -2.09 -10.01 13.48
C SER A 89 -1.64 -10.82 14.70
N SER A 90 -0.89 -10.20 15.62
CA SER A 90 -0.53 -10.82 16.92
C SER A 90 -1.69 -10.85 17.92
N GLY A 91 -2.83 -10.24 17.58
CA GLY A 91 -4.02 -10.20 18.42
C GLY A 91 -3.98 -9.15 19.54
N GLN A 92 -2.96 -8.28 19.60
CA GLN A 92 -2.86 -7.22 20.63
C GLN A 92 -4.04 -6.25 20.56
N LEU A 93 -4.54 -5.94 19.34
CA LEU A 93 -5.68 -5.05 19.15
C LEU A 93 -7.02 -5.76 19.26
N GLY A 94 -7.06 -7.08 19.33
CA GLY A 94 -8.28 -7.86 19.22
C GLY A 94 -8.88 -7.83 17.80
N GLU A 95 -10.21 -7.92 17.70
CA GLU A 95 -10.91 -7.80 16.41
C GLU A 95 -10.88 -6.36 15.92
N ALA A 96 -10.50 -6.16 14.65
CA ALA A 96 -10.50 -4.83 14.04
C ALA A 96 -11.94 -4.32 13.90
N GLY A 97 -12.24 -3.18 14.53
CA GLY A 97 -13.57 -2.57 14.54
C GLY A 97 -13.65 -1.30 13.68
N LEU A 98 -12.63 -0.45 13.72
CA LEU A 98 -12.63 0.80 12.96
C LEU A 98 -11.24 1.12 12.43
N LEU A 99 -11.15 1.36 11.12
CA LEU A 99 -10.03 2.01 10.48
C LEU A 99 -10.44 3.45 10.10
N ARG A 100 -9.65 4.44 10.49
CA ARG A 100 -9.78 5.82 10.00
C ARG A 100 -8.50 6.25 9.33
N VAL A 101 -8.62 6.83 8.15
CA VAL A 101 -7.49 7.38 7.40
C VAL A 101 -7.81 8.81 7.02
N HIS A 102 -6.86 9.70 7.25
CA HIS A 102 -6.81 11.01 6.63
C HIS A 102 -5.59 11.05 5.70
N HIS A 103 -5.80 11.26 4.42
CA HIS A 103 -4.74 11.37 3.43
C HIS A 103 -4.98 12.63 2.58
N TRP A 104 -4.26 13.68 2.90
CA TRP A 104 -4.43 15.00 2.32
C TRP A 104 -3.15 15.46 1.64
N LEU A 105 -3.24 15.74 0.35
CA LEU A 105 -2.11 16.15 -0.47
C LEU A 105 -2.22 17.63 -0.86
N ILE A 106 -1.07 18.31 -0.94
CA ILE A 106 -0.95 19.62 -1.57
C ILE A 106 -0.98 19.53 -3.10
N ALA A 107 -0.63 18.38 -3.66
CA ALA A 107 -0.63 18.16 -5.10
C ALA A 107 -2.02 18.32 -5.70
N ASN A 108 -2.07 18.98 -6.87
CA ASN A 108 -3.30 19.10 -7.66
C ASN A 108 -3.50 17.81 -8.49
N THR A 109 -4.20 16.86 -7.92
CA THR A 109 -4.56 15.59 -8.56
C THR A 109 -5.99 15.22 -8.17
N ALA A 110 -6.60 14.23 -8.82
CA ALA A 110 -7.91 13.74 -8.41
C ALA A 110 -7.82 12.94 -7.10
N PRO A 111 -8.75 13.10 -6.15
CA PRO A 111 -8.75 12.34 -4.90
C PRO A 111 -8.80 10.82 -5.10
N GLU A 112 -9.40 10.36 -6.18
CA GLU A 112 -9.49 8.96 -6.58
C GLU A 112 -8.09 8.33 -6.79
N ASN A 113 -7.10 9.13 -7.21
CA ASN A 113 -5.73 8.66 -7.41
C ASN A 113 -5.04 8.21 -6.11
N ILE A 114 -5.48 8.73 -4.96
CA ILE A 114 -4.97 8.30 -3.66
C ILE A 114 -5.88 7.29 -2.97
N ALA A 115 -7.10 7.10 -3.47
CA ALA A 115 -8.08 6.18 -2.90
C ALA A 115 -7.62 4.72 -2.98
N PHE A 116 -7.00 4.32 -4.09
CA PHE A 116 -6.54 2.95 -4.32
C PHE A 116 -5.72 2.42 -3.13
N SER A 117 -4.68 3.12 -2.74
CA SER A 117 -3.79 2.68 -1.68
C SER A 117 -4.48 2.61 -0.31
N GLN A 118 -5.45 3.48 -0.04
CA GLN A 118 -6.15 3.51 1.24
C GLN A 118 -7.27 2.45 1.31
N VAL A 119 -7.93 2.18 0.19
CA VAL A 119 -8.87 1.07 0.05
C VAL A 119 -8.14 -0.28 0.18
N ASP A 120 -6.98 -0.41 -0.46
CA ASP A 120 -6.12 -1.58 -0.33
C ASP A 120 -5.71 -1.84 1.13
N LEU A 121 -5.31 -0.81 1.86
CA LEU A 121 -5.00 -0.92 3.29
C LEU A 121 -6.23 -1.36 4.10
N ALA A 122 -7.43 -0.84 3.78
CA ALA A 122 -8.65 -1.27 4.46
C ALA A 122 -8.91 -2.76 4.23
N HIS A 123 -8.85 -3.25 2.98
CA HIS A 123 -9.00 -4.67 2.67
C HIS A 123 -7.96 -5.51 3.44
N TRP A 124 -6.72 -5.06 3.48
CA TRP A 124 -5.64 -5.76 4.17
C TRP A 124 -5.85 -5.84 5.68
N PHE A 125 -6.18 -4.73 6.34
CA PHE A 125 -6.41 -4.71 7.79
C PHE A 125 -7.63 -5.54 8.21
N PHE A 126 -8.70 -5.57 7.41
CA PHE A 126 -9.88 -6.39 7.71
C PHE A 126 -9.76 -7.83 7.18
N GLY A 127 -8.80 -8.11 6.31
CA GLY A 127 -8.61 -9.43 5.69
C GLY A 127 -9.81 -9.89 4.87
N ALA A 128 -10.63 -8.95 4.37
CA ALA A 128 -11.88 -9.20 3.67
C ALA A 128 -12.22 -8.05 2.73
N LEU A 129 -13.07 -8.32 1.74
CA LEU A 129 -13.70 -7.28 0.93
C LEU A 129 -14.88 -6.65 1.68
N PRO A 130 -15.19 -5.36 1.45
CA PRO A 130 -16.35 -4.72 2.03
C PRO A 130 -17.64 -5.32 1.49
N THR A 131 -18.65 -5.38 2.32
CA THR A 131 -20.01 -5.77 1.94
C THR A 131 -20.93 -4.57 1.73
N HIS A 132 -20.48 -3.40 2.16
CA HIS A 132 -21.17 -2.12 1.97
C HIS A 132 -20.11 -1.08 1.63
N THR A 133 -20.38 -0.31 0.58
CA THR A 133 -19.53 0.77 0.10
C THR A 133 -20.37 2.02 -0.07
N HIS A 134 -19.83 3.16 0.33
CA HIS A 134 -20.41 4.47 0.07
C HIS A 134 -19.33 5.48 -0.15
N GLY A 135 -19.46 6.27 -1.22
CA GLY A 135 -18.56 7.36 -1.56
C GLY A 135 -19.28 8.70 -1.59
N LEU A 136 -18.61 9.76 -1.18
CA LEU A 136 -19.05 11.14 -1.35
C LEU A 136 -17.91 11.95 -1.95
N SER A 137 -18.04 12.28 -3.23
CA SER A 137 -17.04 13.08 -3.98
C SER A 137 -17.49 14.53 -4.10
N ARG A 138 -16.55 15.47 -3.88
CA ARG A 138 -16.74 16.92 -4.05
C ARG A 138 -15.41 17.55 -4.43
N ALA A 139 -15.28 17.96 -5.68
CA ALA A 139 -14.09 18.65 -6.20
C ALA A 139 -12.78 17.95 -5.78
N ASN A 140 -12.11 18.48 -4.76
CA ASN A 140 -10.83 17.98 -4.26
C ASN A 140 -10.96 17.03 -3.05
N TYR A 141 -12.17 16.54 -2.76
CA TYR A 141 -12.46 15.66 -1.63
C TYR A 141 -13.15 14.40 -2.07
N LEU A 142 -12.73 13.28 -1.50
CA LEU A 142 -13.43 12.00 -1.57
C LEU A 142 -13.49 11.40 -0.16
N GLN A 143 -14.69 11.18 0.31
CA GLN A 143 -14.93 10.45 1.55
C GLN A 143 -15.44 9.06 1.20
N VAL A 144 -14.81 8.04 1.78
CA VAL A 144 -15.15 6.63 1.52
C VAL A 144 -15.53 5.95 2.83
N HIS A 145 -16.66 5.27 2.83
CA HIS A 145 -17.12 4.44 3.92
C HIS A 145 -17.22 2.99 3.45
N LEU A 146 -16.51 2.10 4.11
CA LEU A 146 -16.52 0.66 3.82
C LEU A 146 -17.02 -0.09 5.06
N GLY A 147 -18.01 -0.95 4.89
CA GLY A 147 -18.52 -1.84 5.94
C GLY A 147 -18.12 -3.29 5.63
N PHE A 148 -17.68 -4.03 6.64
CA PHE A 148 -17.22 -5.41 6.52
C PHE A 148 -18.17 -6.38 7.22
N ALA A 149 -18.33 -7.59 6.68
CA ALA A 149 -19.32 -8.58 7.16
C ALA A 149 -19.20 -8.93 8.65
N LYS A 150 -17.99 -8.87 9.23
CA LYS A 150 -17.74 -9.14 10.66
C LYS A 150 -17.96 -7.94 11.58
N GLY A 151 -18.58 -6.85 11.08
CA GLY A 151 -18.94 -5.67 11.87
C GLY A 151 -17.88 -4.57 11.93
N GLY A 152 -16.75 -4.72 11.24
CA GLY A 152 -15.76 -3.66 11.11
C GLY A 152 -16.13 -2.63 10.03
N MET A 153 -15.56 -1.44 10.14
CA MET A 153 -15.73 -0.38 9.15
C MET A 153 -14.43 0.40 8.89
N ALA A 154 -14.30 0.96 7.68
CA ALA A 154 -13.26 1.92 7.35
C ALA A 154 -13.88 3.25 6.92
N LEU A 155 -13.28 4.35 7.39
CA LEU A 155 -13.59 5.72 7.05
C LEU A 155 -12.33 6.36 6.45
N LEU A 156 -12.36 6.70 5.17
CA LEU A 156 -11.23 7.27 4.46
C LEU A 156 -11.59 8.70 4.05
N ASP A 157 -10.86 9.64 4.59
CA ASP A 157 -10.94 11.08 4.29
C ASP A 157 -9.78 11.47 3.37
N LEU A 158 -10.08 11.64 2.10
CA LEU A 158 -9.09 11.89 1.05
C LEU A 158 -9.26 13.30 0.52
N ALA A 159 -8.18 14.07 0.47
CA ALA A 159 -8.19 15.43 -0.05
C ALA A 159 -6.96 15.71 -0.90
N THR A 160 -7.13 16.49 -1.96
CA THR A 160 -6.05 16.95 -2.84
C THR A 160 -6.14 18.47 -2.99
N ASN A 161 -5.11 19.07 -3.60
CA ASN A 161 -5.03 20.52 -3.75
C ASN A 161 -5.23 21.29 -2.42
N ARG A 162 -4.71 20.72 -1.33
CA ARG A 162 -4.81 21.32 0.00
C ARG A 162 -3.90 22.54 0.10
N PRO A 163 -4.39 23.66 0.65
CA PRO A 163 -3.52 24.79 0.97
C PRO A 163 -2.59 24.42 2.14
N GLY A 164 -1.33 24.84 2.06
CA GLY A 164 -0.33 24.64 3.10
C GLY A 164 0.99 24.10 2.55
N PRO A 165 2.03 24.05 3.38
CA PRO A 165 3.36 23.64 2.94
C PRO A 165 3.55 22.12 2.85
N ASP A 166 2.75 21.33 3.58
CA ASP A 166 2.98 19.90 3.78
C ASP A 166 1.74 19.06 3.50
N ASN A 167 1.98 17.84 3.03
CA ASN A 167 0.97 16.79 3.02
C ASN A 167 0.62 16.39 4.46
N TYR A 168 -0.55 15.79 4.64
CA TYR A 168 -0.96 15.22 5.92
C TYR A 168 -1.42 13.78 5.75
N TYR A 169 -0.92 12.92 6.61
CA TYR A 169 -1.36 11.55 6.69
C TYR A 169 -1.57 11.13 8.15
N SER A 170 -2.70 10.52 8.43
CA SER A 170 -2.89 9.80 9.69
C SER A 170 -3.72 8.54 9.47
N LEU A 171 -3.40 7.49 10.21
CA LEU A 171 -4.11 6.23 10.21
C LEU A 171 -4.34 5.80 11.65
N HIS A 172 -5.60 5.49 11.97
CA HIS A 172 -6.01 4.98 13.27
C HIS A 172 -6.69 3.62 13.08
N LEU A 173 -6.15 2.60 13.72
CA LEU A 173 -6.76 1.27 13.76
C LEU A 173 -7.23 0.98 15.17
N ILE A 174 -8.54 0.86 15.35
CA ILE A 174 -9.19 0.62 16.63
C ILE A 174 -9.77 -0.79 16.62
N GLY A 175 -9.35 -1.60 17.56
CA GLY A 175 -9.84 -2.94 17.76
C GLY A 175 -10.60 -3.10 19.09
N SER A 176 -11.08 -4.31 19.35
CA SER A 176 -11.88 -4.63 20.56
C SER A 176 -11.08 -4.59 21.85
N ARG A 177 -9.74 -4.64 21.81
CA ARG A 177 -8.84 -4.65 22.98
C ARG A 177 -7.80 -3.54 22.99
N GLY A 178 -7.70 -2.74 21.92
CA GLY A 178 -6.69 -1.70 21.85
C GLY A 178 -6.83 -0.86 20.58
N ALA A 179 -5.97 0.14 20.47
CA ALA A 179 -5.91 1.00 19.30
C ALA A 179 -4.46 1.33 18.95
N ALA A 180 -4.18 1.47 17.67
CA ALA A 180 -2.88 1.89 17.13
C ALA A 180 -3.06 3.12 16.25
N TYR A 181 -2.13 4.06 16.35
CA TYR A 181 -2.17 5.33 15.66
C TYR A 181 -0.85 5.58 14.93
N SER A 182 -0.95 6.00 13.68
CA SER A 182 0.16 6.51 12.89
C SER A 182 -0.18 7.94 12.47
N ASP A 183 0.66 8.90 12.80
CA ASP A 183 0.47 10.31 12.48
C ASP A 183 1.77 10.91 11.92
N ASP A 184 1.68 11.46 10.73
CA ASP A 184 2.79 11.97 9.93
C ASP A 184 3.37 13.29 10.48
N HIS A 185 2.51 14.11 11.11
CA HIS A 185 2.90 15.42 11.60
C HIS A 185 4.02 15.41 12.65
N ARG A 186 4.16 14.29 13.35
CA ARG A 186 5.14 14.16 14.42
C ARG A 186 6.10 13.00 14.21
N ASN A 187 6.02 12.32 13.05
CA ASN A 187 6.72 11.05 12.81
C ASN A 187 6.60 10.08 14.00
N ALA A 188 5.45 10.12 14.68
CA ALA A 188 5.20 9.36 15.89
C ALA A 188 4.08 8.36 15.66
N HIS A 189 4.31 7.13 16.11
CA HIS A 189 3.31 6.09 16.15
C HIS A 189 2.97 5.84 17.61
N LEU A 190 1.70 5.85 17.93
CA LEU A 190 1.20 5.57 19.27
C LEU A 190 0.43 4.26 19.23
N LEU A 191 0.90 3.30 19.98
CA LEU A 191 0.22 2.04 20.22
C LEU A 191 -0.43 2.09 21.60
N PHE A 192 -1.75 1.92 21.65
CA PHE A 192 -2.52 1.81 22.89
C PHE A 192 -3.05 0.38 23.02
N GLY A 193 -2.51 -0.36 23.97
CA GLY A 193 -2.93 -1.70 24.32
C GLY A 193 -3.19 -1.81 25.83
N GLU A 194 -3.42 -3.02 26.31
CA GLU A 194 -3.65 -3.31 27.74
C GLU A 194 -2.48 -2.87 28.64
N GLU A 195 -1.25 -2.84 28.11
CA GLU A 195 -0.05 -2.42 28.82
C GLU A 195 0.17 -0.89 28.84
N GLY A 196 -0.75 -0.11 28.27
CA GLY A 196 -0.65 1.34 28.15
C GLY A 196 -0.03 1.82 26.82
N PRO A 197 0.11 3.15 26.66
CA PRO A 197 0.59 3.74 25.41
C PRO A 197 2.09 3.53 25.20
N ARG A 198 2.48 3.19 23.98
CA ARG A 198 3.88 3.14 23.53
C ARG A 198 4.05 4.07 22.32
N ALA A 199 5.11 4.86 22.30
CA ALA A 199 5.46 5.71 21.17
C ALA A 199 6.63 5.10 20.38
N LEU A 200 6.46 5.01 19.05
CA LEU A 200 7.51 4.62 18.12
C LEU A 200 7.79 5.81 17.19
N ILE A 201 9.04 6.22 17.10
CA ILE A 201 9.45 7.35 16.25
C ILE A 201 10.23 6.80 15.05
N HIS A 202 9.78 7.15 13.84
CA HIS A 202 10.44 6.74 12.61
C HIS A 202 10.76 7.95 11.71
N GLN A 203 11.87 7.87 11.01
CA GLN A 203 12.29 8.87 10.01
C GLN A 203 12.53 8.18 8.66
N GLY A 204 12.14 8.85 7.55
CA GLY A 204 12.48 8.40 6.20
C GLY A 204 11.59 7.30 5.61
N ASN A 205 10.28 7.41 5.79
CA ASN A 205 9.29 6.37 5.48
C ASN A 205 9.29 5.82 4.04
N GLN A 206 9.42 6.69 3.02
CA GLN A 206 9.26 6.23 1.62
C GLN A 206 10.36 5.29 1.15
N LEU A 207 11.63 5.63 1.41
CA LEU A 207 12.74 4.78 1.00
C LEU A 207 12.76 3.45 1.76
N LEU A 208 12.43 3.47 3.05
CA LEU A 208 12.32 2.26 3.87
C LEU A 208 11.15 1.38 3.42
N ALA A 209 9.99 1.95 3.10
CA ALA A 209 8.87 1.22 2.54
C ALA A 209 9.25 0.51 1.24
N MET A 210 9.95 1.21 0.35
CA MET A 210 10.44 0.64 -0.91
C MET A 210 11.46 -0.46 -0.67
N GLN A 211 12.41 -0.28 0.25
CA GLN A 211 13.38 -1.32 0.62
C GLN A 211 12.70 -2.58 1.18
N THR A 212 11.72 -2.40 2.07
CA THR A 212 10.96 -3.53 2.64
C THR A 212 10.16 -4.26 1.58
N MET A 213 9.48 -3.54 0.69
CA MET A 213 8.76 -4.12 -0.45
C MET A 213 9.69 -4.90 -1.38
N LEU A 214 10.84 -4.34 -1.72
CA LEU A 214 11.85 -5.01 -2.54
C LEU A 214 12.45 -6.22 -1.85
N THR A 215 12.62 -6.18 -0.54
CA THR A 215 13.07 -7.34 0.24
C THR A 215 12.06 -8.48 0.15
N GLU A 216 10.76 -8.19 0.28
CA GLU A 216 9.69 -9.18 0.09
C GLU A 216 9.68 -9.74 -1.35
N PHE A 217 9.82 -8.87 -2.35
CA PHE A 217 9.90 -9.30 -3.75
C PHE A 217 11.06 -10.27 -3.98
N LEU A 218 12.25 -9.95 -3.48
CA LEU A 218 13.44 -10.79 -3.59
C LEU A 218 13.33 -12.09 -2.79
N ALA A 219 12.70 -12.05 -1.61
CA ALA A 219 12.46 -13.24 -0.80
C ALA A 219 11.56 -14.22 -1.54
N GLY A 220 10.46 -13.76 -2.14
CA GLY A 220 9.59 -14.60 -2.98
C GLY A 220 10.35 -15.29 -4.11
N ILE A 221 11.28 -14.58 -4.77
CA ILE A 221 12.13 -15.16 -5.83
C ILE A 221 13.09 -16.21 -5.29
N ARG A 222 13.81 -15.90 -4.19
CA ARG A 222 14.82 -16.80 -3.60
C ARG A 222 14.21 -18.05 -3.03
N GLU A 223 13.10 -17.92 -2.34
CA GLU A 223 12.39 -18.98 -1.62
C GLU A 223 11.37 -19.70 -2.49
N LYS A 224 11.13 -19.23 -3.71
CA LYS A 224 10.12 -19.76 -4.66
C LYS A 224 8.74 -19.87 -4.01
N ARG A 225 8.34 -18.85 -3.25
CA ARG A 225 7.06 -18.75 -2.57
C ARG A 225 6.19 -17.65 -3.15
N PRO A 226 4.88 -17.72 -2.93
CA PRO A 226 4.00 -16.58 -3.22
C PRO A 226 4.41 -15.34 -2.44
N TRP A 227 4.21 -14.17 -3.03
CA TRP A 227 4.38 -12.88 -2.36
C TRP A 227 3.18 -12.59 -1.45
N SER A 228 3.42 -11.77 -0.44
CA SER A 228 2.39 -11.31 0.51
C SER A 228 1.36 -10.38 -0.15
N VAL A 229 1.70 -9.76 -1.28
CA VAL A 229 0.80 -8.94 -2.11
C VAL A 229 0.52 -9.68 -3.42
N ARG A 230 -0.75 -9.85 -3.74
CA ARG A 230 -1.21 -10.59 -4.91
C ARG A 230 -1.87 -9.64 -5.93
N LEU A 231 -1.85 -10.03 -7.19
CA LEU A 231 -2.50 -9.27 -8.25
C LEU A 231 -4.02 -9.08 -7.99
N GLN A 232 -4.65 -10.09 -7.37
CA GLN A 232 -6.06 -10.01 -6.98
C GLN A 232 -6.33 -8.88 -5.98
N ASP A 233 -5.40 -8.60 -5.06
CA ASP A 233 -5.53 -7.50 -4.10
C ASP A 233 -5.65 -6.14 -4.82
N THR A 234 -4.89 -5.96 -5.90
CA THR A 234 -4.98 -4.77 -6.78
C THR A 234 -6.34 -4.69 -7.47
N ILE A 235 -6.77 -5.80 -8.09
CA ILE A 235 -8.04 -5.86 -8.83
C ILE A 235 -9.21 -5.55 -7.90
N ASP A 236 -9.22 -6.12 -6.71
CA ASP A 236 -10.25 -5.92 -5.70
C ASP A 236 -10.29 -4.46 -5.20
N ALA A 237 -9.12 -3.86 -4.95
CA ALA A 237 -9.03 -2.47 -4.53
C ALA A 237 -9.53 -1.52 -5.63
N LEU A 238 -9.15 -1.74 -6.90
CA LEU A 238 -9.62 -0.95 -8.03
C LEU A 238 -11.13 -1.08 -8.24
N ALA A 239 -11.70 -2.27 -8.07
CA ALA A 239 -13.15 -2.50 -8.15
C ALA A 239 -13.89 -1.66 -7.10
N THR A 240 -13.41 -1.69 -5.85
CA THR A 240 -13.98 -0.89 -4.75
C THR A 240 -13.83 0.61 -5.01
N VAL A 241 -12.67 1.09 -5.49
CA VAL A 241 -12.48 2.51 -5.84
C VAL A 241 -13.47 2.94 -6.93
N LYS A 242 -13.65 2.13 -7.96
CA LYS A 242 -14.62 2.40 -9.03
C LYS A 242 -16.05 2.52 -8.49
N GLU A 243 -16.43 1.65 -7.56
CA GLU A 243 -17.76 1.67 -6.96
C GLU A 243 -18.01 2.96 -6.16
N VAL A 244 -17.04 3.41 -5.35
CA VAL A 244 -17.19 4.61 -4.51
C VAL A 244 -17.00 5.93 -5.24
N ALA A 245 -16.33 5.95 -6.39
CA ALA A 245 -16.11 7.16 -7.19
C ALA A 245 -17.32 7.56 -8.06
N HIS A 246 -18.25 6.64 -8.28
CA HIS A 246 -19.40 6.82 -9.16
C HIS A 246 -20.73 7.14 -8.42
N VAL A 247 -20.69 7.43 -7.13
CA VAL A 247 -21.87 7.76 -6.31
C VAL A 247 -22.12 9.26 -6.21
#